data_a14d397b9bb254c386a5ea947ac1aabd
#
_entry.id   a14d397b9bb254c386a5ea947ac1aabd
#
_cell.length_a   1.000
_cell.length_b   1.000
_cell.length_c   1.000
_cell.angle_alpha   90.00
_cell.angle_beta   90.00
_cell.angle_gamma   90.00
#
_symmetry.space_group_name_H-M   'P 1'
#
loop_
_entity.id
_entity.type
_entity.pdbx_description
1 polymer ?
#
loop_
_entity_poly.entity_id
_entity_poly.type
_entity_poly.pdbx_seq_one_letter_code
_entity_poly.pdbx_strand_id
1 'polypeptide(L)'
;MPQNPPDQRPADTKNPETNAYEPVLSAEVRAALSAGPPVVALESTIIAHGLPRPRNLSVARELEGIVRSTGAVPATVAVLDGRAHVGLSEDQLERIAGDPAVRKLGHRDLAPALAAGASGATTVSATAFLAARAGIGVFATGGLGGVHREWAENQDESADLRLLARTGITVVCAGVKSILDVPATLQRLETLGVGIVGYGTGHFPGFYLSSSGEPVDWTVHSPEEVVEVIRAKEALGGPPAALIVANPVAEQDQLDPALHDRVLAEALDACRERGISGQGVTPFLLDQLMRRTGGVSLEANLAAVRGNVALAARIAVAAAVVR
;
A
#
# COMPACT_ATOMS: atom_id res chain seq x y z
N MET A 1 41.92 -5.57 -57.89
CA MET A 1 41.32 -5.11 -56.60
C MET A 1 40.96 -6.34 -55.75
N PRO A 2 41.62 -6.58 -54.63
CA PRO A 2 41.32 -7.73 -53.81
C PRO A 2 40.03 -7.43 -52.92
N GLN A 3 39.09 -8.37 -52.92
CA GLN A 3 37.89 -8.34 -52.12
C GLN A 3 38.25 -8.66 -50.66
N ASN A 4 37.82 -7.78 -49.73
CA ASN A 4 37.91 -8.03 -48.31
C ASN A 4 36.96 -9.17 -47.90
N PRO A 5 37.37 -10.08 -47.00
CA PRO A 5 36.49 -11.11 -46.46
C PRO A 5 35.45 -10.49 -45.48
N PRO A 6 34.27 -11.10 -45.34
CA PRO A 6 33.23 -10.59 -44.46
C PRO A 6 33.65 -10.65 -42.98
N ASP A 7 33.42 -9.53 -42.28
CA ASP A 7 33.62 -9.33 -40.86
C ASP A 7 32.78 -10.35 -40.05
N GLN A 8 33.42 -11.40 -39.54
CA GLN A 8 32.83 -12.34 -38.59
C GLN A 8 32.92 -11.75 -37.18
N ARG A 9 31.96 -10.92 -36.82
CA ARG A 9 31.72 -10.63 -35.38
C ARG A 9 31.16 -11.86 -34.73
N PRO A 10 31.71 -12.32 -33.59
CA PRO A 10 31.12 -13.42 -32.86
C PRO A 10 29.71 -13.03 -32.37
N ALA A 11 28.75 -13.93 -32.60
CA ALA A 11 27.39 -13.79 -32.04
C ALA A 11 27.51 -13.70 -30.53
N ASP A 12 27.15 -12.54 -30.00
CA ASP A 12 27.05 -12.27 -28.55
C ASP A 12 25.94 -13.16 -28.02
N THR A 13 26.28 -14.36 -27.57
CA THR A 13 25.37 -15.22 -26.78
C THR A 13 25.21 -14.59 -25.42
N LYS A 14 24.38 -13.52 -25.33
CA LYS A 14 23.86 -13.04 -24.08
C LYS A 14 22.98 -14.14 -23.51
N ASN A 15 23.57 -14.87 -22.59
CA ASN A 15 22.81 -15.57 -21.53
C ASN A 15 21.77 -14.56 -21.02
N PRO A 16 20.49 -14.87 -20.86
CA PRO A 16 19.55 -13.94 -20.27
C PRO A 16 19.98 -13.73 -18.81
N GLU A 17 20.88 -12.76 -18.59
CA GLU A 17 21.15 -12.24 -17.25
C GLU A 17 19.79 -11.88 -16.67
N THR A 18 19.37 -12.61 -15.65
CA THR A 18 18.21 -12.24 -14.84
C THR A 18 18.40 -10.78 -14.48
N ASN A 19 17.50 -9.92 -14.96
CA ASN A 19 17.60 -8.48 -14.75
C ASN A 19 17.81 -8.25 -13.23
N ALA A 20 18.99 -7.73 -12.85
CA ALA A 20 19.38 -7.56 -11.44
C ALA A 20 18.37 -6.71 -10.63
N TYR A 21 17.48 -6.00 -11.32
CA TYR A 21 16.44 -5.15 -10.74
C TYR A 21 15.03 -5.78 -10.75
N GLU A 22 14.89 -7.02 -11.20
CA GLU A 22 13.62 -7.74 -11.05
C GLU A 22 13.37 -8.06 -9.57
N PRO A 23 12.10 -7.99 -9.10
CA PRO A 23 11.76 -8.34 -7.73
C PRO A 23 12.13 -9.77 -7.39
N VAL A 24 12.79 -9.96 -6.26
CA VAL A 24 13.09 -11.28 -5.69
C VAL A 24 11.84 -11.79 -4.99
N LEU A 25 11.26 -12.85 -5.52
CA LEU A 25 10.12 -13.50 -4.89
C LEU A 25 10.61 -14.49 -3.84
N SER A 26 9.97 -14.51 -2.66
CA SER A 26 10.18 -15.62 -1.71
C SER A 26 9.79 -16.96 -2.36
N ALA A 27 10.30 -18.06 -1.82
CA ALA A 27 9.95 -19.39 -2.33
C ALA A 27 8.43 -19.66 -2.25
N GLU A 28 7.80 -19.24 -1.16
CA GLU A 28 6.34 -19.35 -0.93
C GLU A 28 5.55 -18.55 -1.97
N VAL A 29 5.89 -17.27 -2.18
CA VAL A 29 5.22 -16.41 -3.16
C VAL A 29 5.42 -16.93 -4.58
N ARG A 30 6.62 -17.36 -4.93
CA ARG A 30 6.91 -17.93 -6.26
C ARG A 30 6.08 -19.16 -6.53
N ALA A 31 6.01 -20.09 -5.58
CA ALA A 31 5.20 -21.30 -5.70
C ALA A 31 3.70 -20.96 -5.83
N ALA A 32 3.21 -20.02 -5.03
CA ALA A 32 1.82 -19.57 -5.08
C ALA A 32 1.46 -18.95 -6.43
N LEU A 33 2.28 -18.07 -6.97
CA LEU A 33 2.02 -17.43 -8.27
C LEU A 33 2.10 -18.41 -9.47
N SER A 34 2.79 -19.53 -9.34
CA SER A 34 2.92 -20.51 -10.44
C SER A 34 1.66 -21.34 -10.66
N ALA A 35 1.02 -21.83 -9.62
CA ALA A 35 -0.19 -22.67 -9.70
C ALA A 35 -0.80 -22.89 -8.31
N GLY A 36 -0.50 -22.02 -7.35
CA GLY A 36 -0.86 -22.19 -5.96
C GLY A 36 -2.01 -21.29 -5.50
N PRO A 37 -2.16 -21.17 -4.18
CA PRO A 37 -3.13 -20.28 -3.56
C PRO A 37 -2.90 -18.82 -3.95
N PRO A 38 -3.94 -17.97 -3.85
CA PRO A 38 -3.83 -16.54 -4.16
C PRO A 38 -2.87 -15.82 -3.24
N VAL A 39 -2.28 -14.74 -3.75
CA VAL A 39 -1.29 -13.93 -3.01
C VAL A 39 -1.86 -12.56 -2.70
N VAL A 40 -1.60 -12.05 -1.49
CA VAL A 40 -1.95 -10.71 -1.05
C VAL A 40 -0.68 -9.93 -0.69
N ALA A 41 -0.47 -8.79 -1.34
CA ALA A 41 0.62 -7.89 -1.00
C ALA A 41 0.34 -7.11 0.29
N LEU A 42 1.39 -6.86 1.06
CA LEU A 42 1.38 -6.04 2.28
C LEU A 42 2.51 -5.00 2.21
N GLU A 43 2.24 -3.76 2.62
CA GLU A 43 3.28 -2.75 2.75
C GLU A 43 4.16 -2.99 3.98
N SER A 44 5.37 -2.42 3.98
CA SER A 44 6.28 -2.50 5.12
C SER A 44 6.49 -1.17 5.84
N THR A 45 6.01 -0.04 5.30
CA THR A 45 6.14 1.26 5.97
C THR A 45 5.42 1.28 7.32
N ILE A 46 4.26 0.62 7.44
CA ILE A 46 3.56 0.51 8.72
C ILE A 46 4.44 -0.20 9.78
N ILE A 47 5.23 -1.20 9.37
CA ILE A 47 6.11 -1.96 10.25
C ILE A 47 7.29 -1.08 10.68
N ALA A 48 8.00 -0.47 9.74
CA ALA A 48 9.25 0.25 10.04
C ALA A 48 9.03 1.62 10.68
N HIS A 49 7.94 2.31 10.30
CA HIS A 49 7.74 3.75 10.61
C HIS A 49 6.36 4.09 11.19
N GLY A 50 5.41 3.17 11.15
CA GLY A 50 4.02 3.43 11.57
C GLY A 50 3.67 2.92 12.95
N LEU A 51 4.48 2.01 13.53
CA LEU A 51 4.18 1.36 14.80
C LEU A 51 5.37 1.43 15.76
N PRO A 52 5.10 1.52 17.09
CA PRO A 52 6.18 1.49 18.09
C PRO A 52 6.83 0.12 18.17
N ARG A 53 8.15 0.11 18.42
CA ARG A 53 8.91 -1.11 18.72
C ARG A 53 8.68 -1.53 20.17
N PRO A 54 8.65 -2.83 20.49
CA PRO A 54 8.78 -4.01 19.61
C PRO A 54 7.44 -4.49 19.00
N ARG A 55 6.33 -3.78 19.24
CA ARG A 55 4.98 -4.18 18.82
C ARG A 55 4.85 -4.29 17.28
N ASN A 56 5.61 -3.50 16.54
CA ASN A 56 5.60 -3.50 15.09
C ASN A 56 5.87 -4.87 14.46
N LEU A 57 6.83 -5.63 14.99
CA LEU A 57 7.14 -6.97 14.49
C LEU A 57 6.01 -7.97 14.80
N SER A 58 5.45 -7.93 16.01
CA SER A 58 4.34 -8.81 16.36
C SER A 58 3.09 -8.54 15.49
N VAL A 59 2.83 -7.28 15.16
CA VAL A 59 1.76 -6.90 14.24
C VAL A 59 2.05 -7.38 12.82
N ALA A 60 3.27 -7.26 12.33
CA ALA A 60 3.64 -7.77 11.02
C ALA A 60 3.36 -9.26 10.89
N ARG A 61 3.79 -10.06 11.87
CA ARG A 61 3.51 -11.51 11.95
C ARG A 61 2.01 -11.81 12.02
N GLU A 62 1.28 -11.03 12.79
CA GLU A 62 -0.18 -11.14 12.92
C GLU A 62 -0.87 -10.91 11.56
N LEU A 63 -0.51 -9.84 10.84
CA LEU A 63 -1.12 -9.51 9.55
C LEU A 63 -0.83 -10.61 8.51
N GLU A 64 0.38 -11.13 8.45
CA GLU A 64 0.69 -12.29 7.60
C GLU A 64 -0.10 -13.54 8.03
N GLY A 65 -0.26 -13.76 9.35
CA GLY A 65 -1.08 -14.83 9.91
C GLY A 65 -2.55 -14.74 9.49
N ILE A 66 -3.12 -13.53 9.47
CA ILE A 66 -4.50 -13.29 8.99
C ILE A 66 -4.64 -13.72 7.52
N VAL A 67 -3.69 -13.35 6.65
CA VAL A 67 -3.71 -13.79 5.25
C VAL A 67 -3.65 -15.31 5.16
N ARG A 68 -2.71 -15.95 5.86
CA ARG A 68 -2.55 -17.43 5.84
C ARG A 68 -3.78 -18.16 6.35
N SER A 69 -4.46 -17.63 7.36
CA SER A 69 -5.67 -18.25 7.93
C SER A 69 -6.84 -18.35 6.94
N THR A 70 -6.83 -17.55 5.88
CA THR A 70 -7.85 -17.60 4.81
C THR A 70 -7.48 -18.51 3.65
N GLY A 71 -6.30 -19.14 3.67
CA GLY A 71 -5.78 -19.94 2.58
C GLY A 71 -5.04 -19.16 1.49
N ALA A 72 -4.77 -17.88 1.71
CA ALA A 72 -3.94 -17.06 0.84
C ALA A 72 -2.48 -16.96 1.34
N VAL A 73 -1.56 -16.52 0.49
CA VAL A 73 -0.15 -16.32 0.79
C VAL A 73 0.14 -14.83 0.97
N PRO A 74 0.70 -14.41 2.10
CA PRO A 74 1.13 -13.02 2.29
C PRO A 74 2.43 -12.73 1.54
N ALA A 75 2.50 -11.54 0.97
CA ALA A 75 3.68 -11.02 0.30
C ALA A 75 4.02 -9.63 0.83
N THR A 76 4.68 -9.56 1.99
CA THR A 76 5.22 -8.30 2.51
C THR A 76 6.33 -7.83 1.61
N VAL A 77 6.28 -6.54 1.18
CA VAL A 77 7.19 -5.96 0.18
C VAL A 77 8.17 -5.00 0.83
N ALA A 78 9.46 -5.13 0.51
CA ALA A 78 10.51 -4.23 0.98
C ALA A 78 11.70 -4.19 0.00
N VAL A 79 12.60 -3.26 0.21
CA VAL A 79 13.92 -3.23 -0.43
C VAL A 79 14.97 -3.56 0.63
N LEU A 80 15.84 -4.53 0.37
CA LEU A 80 16.94 -4.92 1.24
C LEU A 80 18.23 -5.01 0.41
N ASP A 81 19.26 -4.29 0.86
CA ASP A 81 20.59 -4.28 0.25
C ASP A 81 20.54 -4.07 -1.28
N GLY A 82 19.73 -3.08 -1.72
CA GLY A 82 19.56 -2.74 -3.13
C GLY A 82 18.77 -3.76 -3.96
N ARG A 83 18.02 -4.66 -3.32
CA ARG A 83 17.14 -5.61 -4.01
C ARG A 83 15.70 -5.48 -3.53
N ALA A 84 14.76 -5.41 -4.47
CA ALA A 84 13.33 -5.44 -4.15
C ALA A 84 12.92 -6.88 -3.82
N HIS A 85 12.28 -7.07 -2.67
CA HIS A 85 11.75 -8.35 -2.22
C HIS A 85 10.23 -8.32 -2.16
N VAL A 86 9.59 -9.39 -2.64
CA VAL A 86 8.14 -9.62 -2.59
C VAL A 86 7.91 -10.94 -1.86
N GLY A 87 7.39 -10.84 -0.65
CA GLY A 87 7.44 -11.90 0.35
C GLY A 87 8.80 -11.86 1.10
N LEU A 88 8.74 -11.62 2.40
CA LEU A 88 9.93 -11.57 3.26
C LEU A 88 10.08 -12.88 4.02
N SER A 89 11.34 -13.29 4.27
CA SER A 89 11.64 -14.29 5.27
C SER A 89 11.49 -13.69 6.68
N GLU A 90 11.46 -14.54 7.70
CA GLU A 90 11.39 -14.10 9.10
C GLU A 90 12.53 -13.13 9.45
N ASP A 91 13.78 -13.47 9.10
CA ASP A 91 14.96 -12.63 9.36
C ASP A 91 14.85 -11.27 8.63
N GLN A 92 14.31 -11.27 7.41
CA GLN A 92 14.08 -10.04 6.64
C GLN A 92 13.00 -9.17 7.28
N LEU A 93 11.93 -9.78 7.79
CA LEU A 93 10.86 -9.10 8.49
C LEU A 93 11.36 -8.48 9.81
N GLU A 94 12.15 -9.22 10.59
CA GLU A 94 12.82 -8.73 11.79
C GLU A 94 13.75 -7.55 11.49
N ARG A 95 14.53 -7.64 10.41
CA ARG A 95 15.40 -6.56 9.98
C ARG A 95 14.61 -5.29 9.63
N ILE A 96 13.53 -5.38 8.85
CA ILE A 96 12.67 -4.24 8.51
C ILE A 96 12.04 -3.63 9.78
N ALA A 97 11.65 -4.45 10.74
CA ALA A 97 11.05 -3.99 11.98
C ALA A 97 12.09 -3.37 12.96
N GLY A 98 13.31 -3.89 12.99
CA GLY A 98 14.32 -3.60 14.01
C GLY A 98 15.36 -2.56 13.61
N ASP A 99 15.75 -2.47 12.34
CA ASP A 99 16.84 -1.60 11.89
C ASP A 99 16.39 -0.14 11.76
N PRO A 100 16.97 0.79 12.53
CA PRO A 100 16.64 2.23 12.42
C PRO A 100 17.14 2.88 11.13
N ALA A 101 18.03 2.24 10.38
CA ALA A 101 18.56 2.75 9.11
C ALA A 101 17.64 2.46 7.91
N VAL A 102 16.60 1.64 8.10
CA VAL A 102 15.60 1.36 7.07
C VAL A 102 14.89 2.66 6.65
N ARG A 103 15.01 3.00 5.37
CA ARG A 103 14.43 4.22 4.81
C ARG A 103 12.94 4.02 4.48
N LYS A 104 12.18 5.11 4.43
CA LYS A 104 10.83 5.10 3.84
C LYS A 104 10.95 5.31 2.34
N LEU A 105 10.50 4.36 1.54
CA LEU A 105 10.61 4.39 0.08
C LEU A 105 9.24 4.49 -0.58
N GLY A 106 9.00 5.60 -1.28
CA GLY A 106 7.95 5.71 -2.28
C GLY A 106 8.42 5.16 -3.63
N HIS A 107 7.54 5.09 -4.61
CA HIS A 107 7.89 4.60 -5.95
C HIS A 107 9.09 5.33 -6.57
N ARG A 108 9.18 6.67 -6.43
CA ARG A 108 10.30 7.46 -6.97
C ARG A 108 11.65 7.12 -6.35
N ASP A 109 11.63 6.57 -5.14
CA ASP A 109 12.83 6.27 -4.36
C ASP A 109 13.40 4.88 -4.68
N LEU A 110 12.62 4.02 -5.38
CA LEU A 110 13.03 2.65 -5.68
C LEU A 110 14.34 2.59 -6.48
N ALA A 111 14.39 3.26 -7.64
CA ALA A 111 15.58 3.19 -8.50
C ALA A 111 16.85 3.73 -7.81
N PRO A 112 16.84 4.88 -7.13
CA PRO A 112 17.99 5.33 -6.33
C PRO A 112 18.36 4.37 -5.19
N ALA A 113 17.37 3.78 -4.49
CA ALA A 113 17.64 2.84 -3.40
C ALA A 113 18.28 1.54 -3.91
N LEU A 114 17.78 0.98 -5.01
CA LEU A 114 18.36 -0.20 -5.65
C LEU A 114 19.80 0.06 -6.10
N ALA A 115 20.04 1.18 -6.79
CA ALA A 115 21.37 1.53 -7.29
C ALA A 115 22.38 1.81 -6.17
N ALA A 116 21.92 2.36 -5.03
CA ALA A 116 22.77 2.68 -3.89
C ALA A 116 22.99 1.49 -2.92
N GLY A 117 22.42 0.30 -3.20
CA GLY A 117 22.48 -0.82 -2.26
C GLY A 117 21.75 -0.57 -0.94
N ALA A 118 20.76 0.36 -0.92
CA ALA A 118 20.09 0.76 0.31
C ALA A 118 18.98 -0.23 0.71
N SER A 119 18.60 -0.18 2.01
CA SER A 119 17.44 -0.87 2.54
C SER A 119 16.32 0.10 2.89
N GLY A 120 15.07 -0.31 2.66
CA GLY A 120 13.92 0.52 2.94
C GLY A 120 12.58 -0.21 2.94
N ALA A 121 11.67 0.33 3.72
CA ALA A 121 10.27 -0.08 3.79
C ALA A 121 9.46 0.63 2.70
N THR A 122 8.61 -0.11 2.02
CA THR A 122 7.82 0.39 0.89
C THR A 122 6.50 1.00 1.33
N THR A 123 6.18 2.20 0.79
CA THR A 123 4.87 2.84 0.92
C THR A 123 3.83 2.18 0.01
N VAL A 124 2.58 2.66 0.06
CA VAL A 124 1.52 2.20 -0.85
C VAL A 124 1.98 2.24 -2.31
N SER A 125 2.56 3.36 -2.77
CA SER A 125 3.00 3.48 -4.16
C SER A 125 4.10 2.49 -4.53
N ALA A 126 5.12 2.32 -3.69
CA ALA A 126 6.20 1.38 -3.96
C ALA A 126 5.72 -0.07 -3.89
N THR A 127 4.86 -0.40 -2.91
CA THR A 127 4.28 -1.75 -2.74
C THR A 127 3.40 -2.11 -3.93
N ALA A 128 2.46 -1.24 -4.31
CA ALA A 128 1.56 -1.49 -5.44
C ALA A 128 2.34 -1.72 -6.75
N PHE A 129 3.38 -0.93 -6.99
CA PHE A 129 4.23 -1.09 -8.16
C PHE A 129 4.95 -2.44 -8.19
N LEU A 130 5.63 -2.81 -7.10
CA LEU A 130 6.39 -4.07 -7.03
C LEU A 130 5.48 -5.29 -7.01
N ALA A 131 4.33 -5.22 -6.32
CA ALA A 131 3.34 -6.28 -6.30
C ALA A 131 2.74 -6.54 -7.69
N ALA A 132 2.33 -5.49 -8.41
CA ALA A 132 1.81 -5.63 -9.76
C ALA A 132 2.87 -6.19 -10.74
N ARG A 133 4.14 -5.77 -10.63
CA ARG A 133 5.25 -6.36 -11.42
C ARG A 133 5.46 -7.84 -11.12
N ALA A 134 5.19 -8.26 -9.88
CA ALA A 134 5.25 -9.67 -9.49
C ALA A 134 4.01 -10.48 -9.90
N GLY A 135 2.99 -9.85 -10.49
CA GLY A 135 1.73 -10.50 -10.88
C GLY A 135 0.70 -10.62 -9.75
N ILE A 136 0.86 -9.86 -8.66
CA ILE A 136 -0.08 -9.84 -7.54
C ILE A 136 -1.16 -8.79 -7.80
N GLY A 137 -2.42 -9.23 -7.84
CA GLY A 137 -3.57 -8.38 -8.15
C GLY A 137 -4.28 -7.77 -6.95
N VAL A 138 -3.95 -8.17 -5.71
CA VAL A 138 -4.62 -7.70 -4.48
C VAL A 138 -3.59 -7.23 -3.45
N PHE A 139 -3.83 -6.05 -2.91
CA PHE A 139 -2.96 -5.41 -1.92
C PHE A 139 -3.80 -4.85 -0.76
N ALA A 140 -3.36 -5.06 0.49
CA ALA A 140 -3.98 -4.51 1.68
C ALA A 140 -3.07 -3.48 2.37
N THR A 141 -3.65 -2.34 2.76
CA THR A 141 -2.97 -1.29 3.53
C THR A 141 -3.91 -0.71 4.58
N GLY A 142 -3.38 0.03 5.53
CA GLY A 142 -4.19 0.76 6.50
C GLY A 142 -4.97 1.89 5.86
N GLY A 143 -4.27 2.77 5.14
CA GLY A 143 -4.88 3.91 4.45
C GLY A 143 -3.93 4.57 3.48
N LEU A 144 -4.52 5.17 2.46
CA LEU A 144 -3.82 5.82 1.35
C LEU A 144 -3.19 7.15 1.77
N GLY A 145 -2.14 7.52 1.07
CA GLY A 145 -1.75 8.92 0.95
C GLY A 145 -2.72 9.67 0.03
N GLY A 146 -2.73 10.99 0.14
CA GLY A 146 -3.66 11.82 -0.61
C GLY A 146 -3.14 13.25 -0.78
N VAL A 147 -4.04 14.18 -0.97
CA VAL A 147 -3.80 15.62 -1.05
C VAL A 147 -3.58 16.17 0.36
N HIS A 148 -2.53 16.93 0.59
CA HIS A 148 -2.29 17.59 1.87
C HIS A 148 -3.20 18.81 2.03
N ARG A 149 -3.58 19.13 3.29
CA ARG A 149 -4.54 20.20 3.60
C ARG A 149 -4.07 21.59 3.16
N GLU A 150 -2.78 21.81 3.00
CA GLU A 150 -2.18 23.06 2.51
C GLU A 150 -1.75 22.96 1.03
N TRP A 151 -2.45 22.11 0.25
CA TRP A 151 -2.12 21.87 -1.15
C TRP A 151 -2.14 23.15 -2.02
N ALA A 152 -3.04 24.07 -1.72
CA ALA A 152 -3.14 25.33 -2.48
C ALA A 152 -1.85 26.17 -2.39
N GLU A 153 -1.12 26.06 -1.28
CA GLU A 153 0.12 26.82 -1.06
C GLU A 153 1.36 26.04 -1.53
N ASN A 154 1.41 24.72 -1.32
CA ASN A 154 2.64 23.94 -1.49
C ASN A 154 2.54 22.84 -2.56
N GLN A 155 1.33 22.57 -3.07
CA GLN A 155 1.04 21.51 -4.05
C GLN A 155 1.50 20.11 -3.60
N ASP A 156 1.53 19.87 -2.27
CA ASP A 156 1.96 18.58 -1.72
C ASP A 156 0.84 17.54 -1.86
N GLU A 157 1.08 16.53 -2.68
CA GLU A 157 0.21 15.36 -2.84
C GLU A 157 1.05 14.08 -2.82
N SER A 158 0.47 13.01 -2.31
CA SER A 158 1.13 11.71 -2.24
C SER A 158 1.39 11.12 -3.64
N ALA A 159 2.56 10.53 -3.82
CA ALA A 159 2.87 9.74 -5.01
C ALA A 159 1.94 8.53 -5.19
N ASP A 160 1.20 8.13 -4.15
CA ASP A 160 0.22 7.05 -4.20
C ASP A 160 -0.83 7.32 -5.26
N LEU A 161 -1.36 8.57 -5.34
CA LEU A 161 -2.43 8.94 -6.26
C LEU A 161 -2.03 8.71 -7.72
N ARG A 162 -0.87 9.23 -8.10
CA ARG A 162 -0.37 9.10 -9.47
C ARG A 162 -0.01 7.66 -9.83
N LEU A 163 0.52 6.90 -8.87
CA LEU A 163 0.87 5.51 -9.14
C LEU A 163 -0.36 4.63 -9.27
N LEU A 164 -1.34 4.77 -8.37
CA LEU A 164 -2.60 4.03 -8.44
C LEU A 164 -3.35 4.27 -9.75
N ALA A 165 -3.24 5.47 -10.32
CA ALA A 165 -3.77 5.79 -11.66
C ALA A 165 -3.12 5.00 -12.81
N ARG A 166 -2.01 4.30 -12.57
CA ARG A 166 -1.19 3.60 -13.60
C ARG A 166 -0.88 2.17 -13.25
N THR A 167 -1.51 1.63 -12.22
CA THR A 167 -1.24 0.28 -11.73
C THR A 167 -2.53 -0.49 -11.59
N GLY A 168 -2.67 -1.54 -12.38
CA GLY A 168 -3.83 -2.44 -12.34
C GLY A 168 -3.78 -3.36 -11.12
N ILE A 169 -4.17 -2.85 -9.96
CA ILE A 169 -4.19 -3.58 -8.70
C ILE A 169 -5.44 -3.22 -7.90
N THR A 170 -5.99 -4.16 -7.16
CA THR A 170 -7.07 -3.90 -6.22
C THR A 170 -6.47 -3.59 -4.84
N VAL A 171 -6.80 -2.42 -4.28
CA VAL A 171 -6.27 -1.96 -2.99
C VAL A 171 -7.38 -1.88 -1.97
N VAL A 172 -7.28 -2.70 -0.92
CA VAL A 172 -8.20 -2.66 0.23
C VAL A 172 -7.62 -1.77 1.31
N CYS A 173 -8.35 -0.72 1.70
CA CYS A 173 -7.90 0.27 2.67
C CYS A 173 -9.05 0.89 3.46
N ALA A 174 -8.75 1.49 4.60
CA ALA A 174 -9.73 2.27 5.39
C ALA A 174 -9.83 3.74 4.92
N GLY A 175 -9.75 3.95 3.61
CA GLY A 175 -9.79 5.26 3.01
C GLY A 175 -8.43 5.97 2.99
N VAL A 176 -8.47 7.30 2.98
CA VAL A 176 -7.31 8.19 3.03
C VAL A 176 -6.98 8.51 4.49
N LYS A 177 -5.69 8.58 4.83
CA LYS A 177 -5.28 9.00 6.19
C LYS A 177 -5.94 10.33 6.56
N SER A 178 -6.63 10.37 7.68
CA SER A 178 -7.50 11.50 8.10
C SER A 178 -6.77 12.83 8.33
N ILE A 179 -5.45 12.78 8.44
CA ILE A 179 -4.58 13.97 8.47
C ILE A 179 -4.55 14.74 7.15
N LEU A 180 -5.02 14.13 6.07
CA LEU A 180 -5.04 14.66 4.71
C LEU A 180 -6.41 15.30 4.39
N ASP A 181 -6.49 15.97 3.24
CA ASP A 181 -7.72 16.50 2.70
C ASP A 181 -8.48 15.39 1.93
N VAL A 182 -9.46 14.79 2.60
CA VAL A 182 -10.22 13.66 2.03
C VAL A 182 -11.05 14.11 0.82
N PRO A 183 -11.84 15.19 0.87
CA PRO A 183 -12.60 15.69 -0.28
C PRO A 183 -11.69 15.96 -1.50
N ALA A 184 -10.61 16.70 -1.31
CA ALA A 184 -9.67 17.01 -2.40
C ALA A 184 -9.01 15.74 -2.96
N THR A 185 -8.73 14.76 -2.09
CA THR A 185 -8.17 13.48 -2.52
C THR A 185 -9.14 12.68 -3.38
N LEU A 186 -10.43 12.63 -3.02
CA LEU A 186 -11.46 11.96 -3.82
C LEU A 186 -11.61 12.60 -5.21
N GLN A 187 -11.65 13.93 -5.28
CA GLN A 187 -11.67 14.67 -6.56
C GLN A 187 -10.42 14.38 -7.39
N ARG A 188 -9.27 14.24 -6.73
CA ARG A 188 -8.02 13.91 -7.42
C ARG A 188 -8.02 12.50 -7.98
N LEU A 189 -8.54 11.51 -7.21
CA LEU A 189 -8.69 10.13 -7.65
C LEU A 189 -9.67 10.02 -8.84
N GLU A 190 -10.79 10.75 -8.82
CA GLU A 190 -11.73 10.84 -9.92
C GLU A 190 -11.05 11.36 -11.19
N THR A 191 -10.37 12.50 -11.10
CA THR A 191 -9.61 13.09 -12.22
C THR A 191 -8.57 12.12 -12.82
N LEU A 192 -7.98 11.28 -11.96
CA LEU A 192 -6.98 10.28 -12.34
C LEU A 192 -7.59 8.97 -12.85
N GLY A 193 -8.92 8.81 -12.83
CA GLY A 193 -9.61 7.61 -13.29
C GLY A 193 -9.44 6.39 -12.39
N VAL A 194 -9.17 6.59 -11.10
CA VAL A 194 -9.07 5.52 -10.11
C VAL A 194 -10.47 5.16 -9.62
N GLY A 195 -10.90 3.91 -9.83
CA GLY A 195 -12.21 3.43 -9.39
C GLY A 195 -12.27 3.25 -7.87
N ILE A 196 -13.41 3.58 -7.26
CA ILE A 196 -13.65 3.41 -5.83
C ILE A 196 -14.98 2.68 -5.63
N VAL A 197 -14.98 1.68 -4.74
CA VAL A 197 -16.20 1.03 -4.22
C VAL A 197 -16.15 1.00 -2.70
N GLY A 198 -17.27 1.30 -2.03
CA GLY A 198 -17.42 1.14 -0.59
C GLY A 198 -17.79 -0.30 -0.25
N TYR A 199 -17.10 -0.94 0.67
CA TYR A 199 -17.44 -2.27 1.15
C TYR A 199 -18.42 -2.19 2.33
N GLY A 200 -19.68 -2.50 2.08
CA GLY A 200 -20.77 -2.40 3.07
C GLY A 200 -21.07 -0.98 3.51
N THR A 201 -20.64 0.03 2.79
CA THR A 201 -20.82 1.44 3.15
C THR A 201 -21.10 2.32 1.95
N GLY A 202 -21.99 3.30 2.10
CA GLY A 202 -22.22 4.37 1.14
C GLY A 202 -21.40 5.64 1.42
N HIS A 203 -20.48 5.58 2.40
CA HIS A 203 -19.58 6.70 2.72
C HIS A 203 -18.13 6.26 2.68
N PHE A 204 -17.27 7.14 2.20
CA PHE A 204 -15.83 6.89 2.20
C PHE A 204 -15.28 6.89 3.62
N PRO A 205 -14.50 5.88 4.03
CA PRO A 205 -13.96 5.80 5.38
C PRO A 205 -12.98 6.93 5.70
N GLY A 206 -12.96 7.35 6.96
CA GLY A 206 -12.07 8.39 7.49
C GLY A 206 -10.82 7.87 8.19
N PHE A 207 -10.31 6.70 7.83
CA PHE A 207 -9.13 6.05 8.38
C PHE A 207 -9.31 5.60 9.85
N TYR A 208 -9.35 6.54 10.80
CA TYR A 208 -9.66 6.28 12.20
C TYR A 208 -11.17 6.28 12.48
N LEU A 209 -11.94 6.74 11.52
CA LEU A 209 -13.39 6.87 11.59
C LEU A 209 -14.04 5.97 10.54
N SER A 210 -15.22 5.43 10.87
CA SER A 210 -15.99 4.61 9.93
C SER A 210 -16.47 5.40 8.72
N SER A 211 -16.61 6.72 8.84
CA SER A 211 -17.00 7.63 7.77
C SER A 211 -16.17 8.91 7.81
N SER A 212 -15.83 9.44 6.64
CA SER A 212 -15.27 10.78 6.46
C SER A 212 -16.34 11.86 6.24
N GLY A 213 -17.61 11.45 6.11
CA GLY A 213 -18.72 12.31 5.67
C GLY A 213 -18.90 12.37 4.14
N GLU A 214 -17.90 11.95 3.36
CA GLU A 214 -17.96 11.97 1.90
C GLU A 214 -18.70 10.74 1.36
N PRO A 215 -19.58 10.87 0.37
CA PRO A 215 -20.29 9.75 -0.23
C PRO A 215 -19.38 8.88 -1.11
N VAL A 216 -19.78 7.63 -1.32
CA VAL A 216 -19.23 6.72 -2.33
C VAL A 216 -20.36 6.27 -3.24
N ASP A 217 -20.20 6.45 -4.55
CA ASP A 217 -21.27 6.19 -5.54
C ASP A 217 -21.62 4.70 -5.68
N TRP A 218 -20.66 3.82 -5.45
CA TRP A 218 -20.80 2.38 -5.66
C TRP A 218 -20.52 1.61 -4.38
N THR A 219 -21.46 0.77 -3.97
CA THR A 219 -21.34 -0.09 -2.79
C THR A 219 -21.33 -1.55 -3.20
N VAL A 220 -20.47 -2.34 -2.56
CA VAL A 220 -20.39 -3.81 -2.69
C VAL A 220 -20.50 -4.44 -1.30
N HIS A 221 -21.06 -5.64 -1.20
CA HIS A 221 -21.37 -6.27 0.07
C HIS A 221 -20.67 -7.61 0.29
N SER A 222 -19.99 -8.14 -0.75
CA SER A 222 -19.26 -9.40 -0.66
C SER A 222 -17.95 -9.38 -1.44
N PRO A 223 -16.99 -10.27 -1.13
CA PRO A 223 -15.79 -10.44 -1.92
C PRO A 223 -16.08 -10.80 -3.39
N GLU A 224 -17.13 -11.57 -3.65
CA GLU A 224 -17.57 -11.98 -4.98
C GLU A 224 -18.03 -10.77 -5.80
N GLU A 225 -18.77 -9.82 -5.21
CA GLU A 225 -19.15 -8.58 -5.87
C GLU A 225 -17.92 -7.72 -6.23
N VAL A 226 -16.89 -7.68 -5.37
CA VAL A 226 -15.62 -7.03 -5.71
C VAL A 226 -14.95 -7.70 -6.90
N VAL A 227 -14.96 -9.05 -6.95
CA VAL A 227 -14.41 -9.81 -8.08
C VAL A 227 -15.17 -9.51 -9.38
N GLU A 228 -16.49 -9.37 -9.34
CA GLU A 228 -17.26 -8.97 -10.53
C GLU A 228 -16.90 -7.56 -11.02
N VAL A 229 -16.64 -6.61 -10.11
CA VAL A 229 -16.13 -5.27 -10.49
C VAL A 229 -14.75 -5.37 -11.14
N ILE A 230 -13.84 -6.18 -10.59
CA ILE A 230 -12.51 -6.43 -11.18
C ILE A 230 -12.63 -6.98 -12.60
N ARG A 231 -13.48 -7.99 -12.80
CA ARG A 231 -13.72 -8.63 -14.11
C ARG A 231 -14.32 -7.66 -15.12
N ALA A 232 -15.33 -6.90 -14.71
CA ALA A 232 -15.93 -5.88 -15.57
C ALA A 232 -14.88 -4.86 -16.02
N LYS A 233 -14.02 -4.43 -15.09
CA LYS A 233 -12.94 -3.51 -15.39
C LYS A 233 -11.91 -4.11 -16.37
N GLU A 234 -11.52 -5.36 -16.19
CA GLU A 234 -10.60 -6.07 -17.09
C GLU A 234 -11.24 -6.27 -18.49
N ALA A 235 -12.51 -6.66 -18.55
CA ALA A 235 -13.23 -6.86 -19.79
C ALA A 235 -13.43 -5.55 -20.59
N LEU A 236 -13.64 -4.42 -19.91
CA LEU A 236 -13.72 -3.10 -20.55
C LEU A 236 -12.38 -2.67 -21.15
N GLY A 237 -11.28 -3.14 -20.60
CA GLY A 237 -9.95 -2.70 -20.98
C GLY A 237 -9.67 -1.25 -20.57
N GLY A 238 -8.64 -0.65 -21.15
CA GLY A 238 -8.26 0.74 -20.87
C GLY A 238 -6.99 0.85 -20.02
N PRO A 239 -6.68 2.07 -19.51
CA PRO A 239 -5.50 2.30 -18.70
C PRO A 239 -5.51 1.44 -17.43
N PRO A 240 -4.37 0.90 -17.00
CA PRO A 240 -4.29 0.05 -15.82
C PRO A 240 -4.37 0.87 -14.52
N ALA A 241 -5.52 1.49 -14.23
CA ALA A 241 -5.74 2.17 -12.96
C ALA A 241 -6.13 1.18 -11.85
N ALA A 242 -5.86 1.50 -10.59
CA ALA A 242 -6.26 0.69 -9.45
C ALA A 242 -7.79 0.68 -9.26
N LEU A 243 -8.27 -0.34 -8.53
CA LEU A 243 -9.58 -0.33 -7.88
C LEU A 243 -9.36 -0.19 -6.38
N ILE A 244 -9.91 0.86 -5.78
CA ILE A 244 -9.91 1.04 -4.33
C ILE A 244 -11.17 0.41 -3.75
N VAL A 245 -10.99 -0.53 -2.83
CA VAL A 245 -12.05 -1.09 -1.99
C VAL A 245 -11.97 -0.42 -0.63
N ALA A 246 -12.84 0.54 -0.40
CA ALA A 246 -12.89 1.34 0.80
C ALA A 246 -13.65 0.58 1.90
N ASN A 247 -12.91 0.05 2.88
CA ASN A 247 -13.40 -0.79 3.95
C ASN A 247 -13.33 -0.04 5.28
N PRO A 248 -14.46 0.36 5.88
CA PRO A 248 -14.46 1.14 7.12
C PRO A 248 -13.93 0.32 8.31
N VAL A 249 -13.28 1.02 9.25
CA VAL A 249 -13.08 0.48 10.59
C VAL A 249 -14.45 0.26 11.23
N ALA A 250 -14.60 -0.80 12.03
CA ALA A 250 -15.85 -1.06 12.71
C ALA A 250 -16.18 0.08 13.72
N GLU A 251 -17.45 0.44 13.86
CA GLU A 251 -17.87 1.57 14.70
C GLU A 251 -17.39 1.46 16.15
N GLN A 252 -17.35 0.25 16.72
CA GLN A 252 -16.85 0.03 18.07
C GLN A 252 -15.32 0.20 18.22
N ASP A 253 -14.56 0.15 17.11
CA ASP A 253 -13.11 0.23 17.07
C ASP A 253 -12.61 1.60 16.56
N GLN A 254 -13.54 2.47 16.13
CA GLN A 254 -13.18 3.79 15.64
C GLN A 254 -12.75 4.73 16.78
N LEU A 255 -11.98 5.74 16.43
CA LEU A 255 -11.70 6.84 17.35
C LEU A 255 -12.98 7.69 17.56
N ASP A 256 -13.18 8.21 18.76
CA ASP A 256 -14.26 9.19 18.99
C ASP A 256 -14.12 10.37 18.03
N PRO A 257 -15.15 10.70 17.23
CA PRO A 257 -15.04 11.75 16.20
C PRO A 257 -14.68 13.14 16.77
N ALA A 258 -15.24 13.51 17.92
CA ALA A 258 -14.95 14.82 18.52
C ALA A 258 -13.50 14.87 19.07
N LEU A 259 -13.02 13.76 19.63
CA LEU A 259 -11.62 13.62 20.02
C LEU A 259 -10.69 13.70 18.81
N HIS A 260 -11.02 12.99 17.73
CA HIS A 260 -10.27 13.01 16.48
C HIS A 260 -10.09 14.44 15.94
N ASP A 261 -11.19 15.16 15.77
CA ASP A 261 -11.18 16.51 15.17
C ASP A 261 -10.36 17.50 15.99
N ARG A 262 -10.55 17.46 17.32
CA ARG A 262 -9.78 18.31 18.24
C ARG A 262 -8.27 18.01 18.16
N VAL A 263 -7.90 16.75 18.29
CA VAL A 263 -6.49 16.35 18.31
C VAL A 263 -5.84 16.58 16.95
N LEU A 264 -6.57 16.37 15.86
CA LEU A 264 -6.07 16.67 14.51
C LEU A 264 -5.81 18.15 14.32
N ALA A 265 -6.72 19.03 14.75
CA ALA A 265 -6.52 20.48 14.68
C ALA A 265 -5.25 20.91 15.45
N GLU A 266 -5.10 20.44 16.71
CA GLU A 266 -3.91 20.73 17.52
C GLU A 266 -2.61 20.18 16.90
N ALA A 267 -2.66 19.00 16.26
CA ALA A 267 -1.49 18.42 15.60
C ALA A 267 -1.08 19.19 14.34
N LEU A 268 -2.06 19.67 13.57
CA LEU A 268 -1.81 20.54 12.40
C LEU A 268 -1.19 21.89 12.81
N ASP A 269 -1.70 22.50 13.87
CA ASP A 269 -1.12 23.73 14.41
C ASP A 269 0.34 23.51 14.84
N ALA A 270 0.61 22.46 15.60
CA ALA A 270 1.97 22.11 16.02
C ALA A 270 2.90 21.79 14.84
N CYS A 271 2.37 21.22 13.73
CA CYS A 271 3.12 20.97 12.51
C CYS A 271 3.57 22.29 11.85
N ARG A 272 2.64 23.25 11.74
CA ARG A 272 2.90 24.60 11.20
C ARG A 272 3.91 25.37 12.05
N GLU A 273 3.71 25.42 13.36
CA GLU A 273 4.62 26.11 14.30
C GLU A 273 6.06 25.60 14.22
N ARG A 274 6.24 24.29 13.93
CA ARG A 274 7.57 23.66 13.80
C ARG A 274 8.14 23.72 12.39
N GLY A 275 7.42 24.26 11.42
CA GLY A 275 7.86 24.34 10.03
C GLY A 275 8.09 22.98 9.37
N ILE A 276 7.35 21.95 9.80
CA ILE A 276 7.50 20.57 9.24
C ILE A 276 6.80 20.51 7.90
N SER A 277 7.52 20.03 6.87
CA SER A 277 7.02 19.95 5.49
C SER A 277 7.42 18.64 4.80
N GLY A 278 6.80 18.34 3.66
CA GLY A 278 7.11 17.20 2.79
C GLY A 278 6.95 15.84 3.52
N GLN A 279 7.91 14.93 3.31
CA GLN A 279 7.82 13.56 3.84
C GLN A 279 7.76 13.46 5.38
N GLY A 280 8.13 14.52 6.11
CA GLY A 280 8.09 14.58 7.58
C GLY A 280 6.69 14.81 8.15
N VAL A 281 5.75 15.38 7.38
CA VAL A 281 4.41 15.76 7.84
C VAL A 281 3.62 14.55 8.34
N THR A 282 3.46 13.53 7.50
CA THR A 282 2.66 12.34 7.85
C THR A 282 3.16 11.62 9.11
N PRO A 283 4.45 11.28 9.26
CA PRO A 283 4.94 10.65 10.48
C PRO A 283 4.74 11.51 11.72
N PHE A 284 4.97 12.82 11.60
CA PHE A 284 4.78 13.75 12.71
C PHE A 284 3.32 13.80 13.16
N LEU A 285 2.37 14.00 12.25
CA LEU A 285 0.94 14.08 12.57
C LEU A 285 0.42 12.78 13.18
N LEU A 286 0.81 11.62 12.65
CA LEU A 286 0.41 10.32 13.21
C LEU A 286 0.98 10.11 14.62
N ASP A 287 2.23 10.51 14.88
CA ASP A 287 2.82 10.48 16.23
C ASP A 287 2.07 11.41 17.20
N GLN A 288 1.73 12.63 16.76
CA GLN A 288 0.94 13.55 17.57
C GLN A 288 -0.44 12.99 17.90
N LEU A 289 -1.17 12.42 16.93
CA LEU A 289 -2.45 11.78 17.18
C LEU A 289 -2.30 10.63 18.19
N MET A 290 -1.32 9.75 18.00
CA MET A 290 -1.08 8.64 18.92
C MET A 290 -0.85 9.13 20.35
N ARG A 291 0.04 10.09 20.55
CA ARG A 291 0.37 10.62 21.89
C ARG A 291 -0.81 11.33 22.54
N ARG A 292 -1.51 12.20 21.81
CA ARG A 292 -2.61 13.01 22.34
C ARG A 292 -3.89 12.23 22.59
N THR A 293 -4.07 11.08 21.93
CA THR A 293 -5.17 10.15 22.18
C THR A 293 -4.81 9.06 23.19
N GLY A 294 -3.62 9.10 23.81
CA GLY A 294 -3.17 8.06 24.74
C GLY A 294 -3.06 6.67 24.09
N GLY A 295 -2.79 6.62 22.78
CA GLY A 295 -2.65 5.37 22.02
C GLY A 295 -3.94 4.85 21.39
N VAL A 296 -5.12 5.43 21.68
CA VAL A 296 -6.40 4.94 21.11
C VAL A 296 -6.39 5.01 19.57
N SER A 297 -5.80 6.06 18.97
CA SER A 297 -5.67 6.15 17.51
C SER A 297 -4.81 5.03 16.92
N LEU A 298 -3.82 4.54 17.66
CA LEU A 298 -3.02 3.39 17.24
C LEU A 298 -3.86 2.11 17.19
N GLU A 299 -4.71 1.88 18.20
CA GLU A 299 -5.60 0.71 18.22
C GLU A 299 -6.64 0.76 17.09
N ALA A 300 -7.23 1.93 16.82
CA ALA A 300 -8.12 2.12 15.69
C ALA A 300 -7.43 1.84 14.34
N ASN A 301 -6.18 2.31 14.16
CA ASN A 301 -5.38 2.00 12.97
C ASN A 301 -5.14 0.49 12.84
N LEU A 302 -4.79 -0.18 13.93
CA LEU A 302 -4.55 -1.63 13.90
C LEU A 302 -5.83 -2.41 13.60
N ALA A 303 -6.98 -2.00 14.14
CA ALA A 303 -8.27 -2.60 13.82
C ALA A 303 -8.60 -2.44 12.33
N ALA A 304 -8.41 -1.24 11.77
CA ALA A 304 -8.60 -0.97 10.36
C ALA A 304 -7.70 -1.86 9.47
N VAL A 305 -6.40 -1.91 9.76
CA VAL A 305 -5.44 -2.73 8.98
C VAL A 305 -5.80 -4.21 9.04
N ARG A 306 -6.14 -4.76 10.21
CA ARG A 306 -6.59 -6.15 10.38
C ARG A 306 -7.82 -6.46 9.52
N GLY A 307 -8.82 -5.57 9.56
CA GLY A 307 -10.03 -5.69 8.75
C GLY A 307 -9.73 -5.66 7.25
N ASN A 308 -8.85 -4.76 6.81
CA ASN A 308 -8.45 -4.62 5.42
C ASN A 308 -7.69 -5.86 4.93
N VAL A 309 -6.76 -6.38 5.72
CA VAL A 309 -5.99 -7.59 5.39
C VAL A 309 -6.90 -8.81 5.30
N ALA A 310 -7.83 -8.97 6.25
CA ALA A 310 -8.79 -10.07 6.23
C ALA A 310 -9.73 -9.99 5.00
N LEU A 311 -10.20 -8.79 4.64
CA LEU A 311 -11.03 -8.59 3.46
C LEU A 311 -10.23 -8.84 2.17
N ALA A 312 -9.02 -8.30 2.06
CA ALA A 312 -8.15 -8.50 0.89
C ALA A 312 -7.87 -9.99 0.65
N ALA A 313 -7.61 -10.75 1.71
CA ALA A 313 -7.39 -12.19 1.61
C ALA A 313 -8.65 -12.93 1.12
N ARG A 314 -9.84 -12.57 1.59
CA ARG A 314 -11.11 -13.14 1.08
C ARG A 314 -11.35 -12.77 -0.39
N ILE A 315 -11.08 -11.52 -0.80
CA ILE A 315 -11.19 -11.10 -2.20
C ILE A 315 -10.23 -11.90 -3.07
N ALA A 316 -8.98 -12.07 -2.64
CA ALA A 316 -7.99 -12.83 -3.37
C ALA A 316 -8.40 -14.31 -3.55
N VAL A 317 -8.96 -14.92 -2.50
CA VAL A 317 -9.50 -16.30 -2.55
C VAL A 317 -10.70 -16.38 -3.50
N ALA A 318 -11.66 -15.47 -3.40
CA ALA A 318 -12.81 -15.42 -4.30
C ALA A 318 -12.39 -15.26 -5.77
N ALA A 319 -11.39 -14.41 -6.04
CA ALA A 319 -10.85 -14.22 -7.39
C ALA A 319 -10.17 -15.49 -7.97
N ALA A 320 -9.57 -16.33 -7.12
CA ALA A 320 -8.92 -17.56 -7.55
C ALA A 320 -9.91 -18.67 -7.91
N VAL A 321 -11.09 -18.72 -7.28
CA VAL A 321 -12.13 -19.74 -7.56
C VAL A 321 -12.75 -19.56 -8.95
N VAL A 322 -12.66 -18.38 -9.51
CA VAL A 322 -13.39 -17.99 -10.73
C VAL A 322 -12.48 -17.89 -11.96
N ARG A 323 -11.17 -18.17 -11.78
CA ARG A 323 -10.20 -18.36 -12.89
C ARG A 323 -10.24 -19.80 -13.39
#